data_39474d61e358df5e4f076a2cd6d3ccba
#
_entry.id   39474d61e358df5e4f076a2cd6d3ccba
#
_cell.length_a   1.000
_cell.length_b   1.000
_cell.length_c   1.000
_cell.angle_alpha   90.00
_cell.angle_beta   90.00
_cell.angle_gamma   90.00
#
_symmetry.space_group_name_H-M   'P 1'
#
loop_
_entity.id
_entity.type
_entity.pdbx_description
1 polymer ?
#
loop_
_entity_poly.entity_id
_entity_poly.type
_entity_poly.pdbx_seq_one_letter_code
_entity_poly.pdbx_strand_id
1 'polypeptide(L)'
;MKKWNKRQWIFTVAICLILITIWIVRDNNQIKLTEYIITSPKVPEAFTCFEIAQISDLHNTEFGEENSKLLELLSEVEPHMIVLTGDLVDSRQTDIEIALDFVGKAIQIAPVYYVSGNHEARLPEYEELKRGLTEVGVTVLENQKVQITKDGESITLMGIQDPRFRTAYLFGDAESISRQAISELQNESDGFTVLLSHRPELFDVYVDTGIKLVFSGHAHGGQFRLPFIGGLVAPNQGFIPKYDAGRFDKENTTMIVSRGVGNSIIPLRINNPPELVVVELKRQ
;
A
#
# COMPACT_ATOMS: atom_id res chain seq x y z
N MET A 1 16.64 43.00 -26.07
CA MET A 1 15.64 42.19 -25.36
C MET A 1 14.42 43.08 -25.08
N LYS A 2 13.22 42.66 -25.58
CA LYS A 2 11.98 43.42 -25.35
C LYS A 2 11.57 43.30 -23.87
N LYS A 3 11.52 44.40 -23.13
CA LYS A 3 11.03 44.40 -21.73
C LYS A 3 9.51 44.12 -21.73
N TRP A 4 9.11 43.10 -20.97
CA TRP A 4 7.70 42.81 -20.80
C TRP A 4 7.01 43.90 -20.01
N ASN A 5 5.80 44.30 -20.41
CA ASN A 5 5.00 45.20 -19.65
C ASN A 5 4.26 44.49 -18.50
N LYS A 6 3.76 45.25 -17.53
CA LYS A 6 3.08 44.71 -16.34
C LYS A 6 1.89 43.81 -16.68
N ARG A 7 1.14 44.12 -17.76
CA ARG A 7 -0.02 43.32 -18.20
C ARG A 7 0.44 41.97 -18.76
N GLN A 8 1.53 41.93 -19.53
CA GLN A 8 2.09 40.66 -20.06
C GLN A 8 2.58 39.79 -18.93
N TRP A 9 3.24 40.34 -17.90
CA TRP A 9 3.67 39.62 -16.72
C TRP A 9 2.48 39.03 -15.96
N ILE A 10 1.43 39.80 -15.67
CA ILE A 10 0.21 39.32 -14.98
C ILE A 10 -0.43 38.19 -15.78
N PHE A 11 -0.56 38.36 -17.11
CA PHE A 11 -1.17 37.36 -17.97
C PHE A 11 -0.36 36.03 -17.97
N THR A 12 0.97 36.11 -18.06
CA THR A 12 1.84 34.93 -18.00
C THR A 12 1.75 34.23 -16.67
N VAL A 13 1.80 34.95 -15.56
CA VAL A 13 1.63 34.40 -14.22
C VAL A 13 0.27 33.70 -14.07
N ALA A 14 -0.80 34.34 -14.55
CA ALA A 14 -2.15 33.75 -14.52
C ALA A 14 -2.21 32.42 -15.31
N ILE A 15 -1.64 32.38 -16.52
CA ILE A 15 -1.54 31.13 -17.32
C ILE A 15 -0.74 30.06 -16.57
N CYS A 16 0.42 30.40 -16.01
CA CYS A 16 1.23 29.45 -15.25
C CYS A 16 0.46 28.88 -14.05
N LEU A 17 -0.25 29.71 -13.31
CA LEU A 17 -1.08 29.26 -12.19
C LEU A 17 -2.19 28.32 -12.64
N ILE A 18 -2.88 28.64 -13.75
CA ILE A 18 -3.91 27.75 -14.32
C ILE A 18 -3.32 26.40 -14.72
N LEU A 19 -2.18 26.40 -15.42
CA LEU A 19 -1.53 25.18 -15.85
C LEU A 19 -1.06 24.33 -14.66
N ILE A 20 -0.50 24.94 -13.62
CA ILE A 20 -0.11 24.29 -12.39
C ILE A 20 -1.33 23.66 -11.69
N THR A 21 -2.44 24.42 -11.61
CA THR A 21 -3.68 23.91 -11.01
C THR A 21 -4.22 22.72 -11.78
N ILE A 22 -4.28 22.79 -13.12
CA ILE A 22 -4.72 21.69 -13.98
C ILE A 22 -3.81 20.47 -13.76
N TRP A 23 -2.51 20.67 -13.73
CA TRP A 23 -1.54 19.59 -13.49
C TRP A 23 -1.75 18.94 -12.12
N ILE A 24 -1.87 19.72 -11.04
CA ILE A 24 -2.12 19.21 -9.68
C ILE A 24 -3.43 18.41 -9.62
N VAL A 25 -4.52 18.97 -10.17
CA VAL A 25 -5.82 18.29 -10.18
C VAL A 25 -5.73 16.97 -10.94
N ARG A 26 -5.07 16.96 -12.09
CA ARG A 26 -4.88 15.73 -12.87
C ARG A 26 -4.04 14.70 -12.11
N ASP A 27 -2.91 15.11 -11.52
CA ASP A 27 -1.97 14.26 -10.77
C ASP A 27 -2.65 13.61 -9.55
N ASN A 28 -3.60 14.29 -8.91
CA ASN A 28 -4.35 13.77 -7.76
C ASN A 28 -5.54 12.86 -8.13
N ASN A 29 -6.03 12.91 -9.37
CA ASN A 29 -7.20 12.14 -9.81
C ASN A 29 -6.86 10.99 -10.77
N GLN A 30 -5.61 10.87 -11.19
CA GLN A 30 -5.16 9.82 -12.09
C GLN A 30 -4.40 8.75 -11.30
N ILE A 31 -4.98 7.55 -11.21
CA ILE A 31 -4.30 6.41 -10.59
C ILE A 31 -3.19 5.95 -11.53
N LYS A 32 -1.98 5.81 -11.00
CA LYS A 32 -0.83 5.29 -11.73
C LYS A 32 -0.72 3.79 -11.51
N LEU A 33 -0.63 3.02 -12.58
CA LEU A 33 -0.20 1.63 -12.51
C LEU A 33 1.32 1.58 -12.43
N THR A 34 1.86 0.85 -11.45
CA THR A 34 3.29 0.60 -11.30
C THR A 34 3.53 -0.90 -11.16
N GLU A 35 4.40 -1.43 -12.03
CA GLU A 35 4.66 -2.86 -12.12
C GLU A 35 6.07 -3.18 -11.66
N TYR A 36 6.23 -4.29 -10.93
CA TYR A 36 7.51 -4.83 -10.50
C TYR A 36 7.58 -6.32 -10.82
N ILE A 37 8.76 -6.80 -11.18
CA ILE A 37 9.05 -8.23 -11.32
C ILE A 37 9.96 -8.64 -10.16
N ILE A 38 9.53 -9.65 -9.39
CA ILE A 38 10.28 -10.23 -8.29
C ILE A 38 10.77 -11.62 -8.71
N THR A 39 12.07 -11.71 -8.97
CA THR A 39 12.71 -12.95 -9.39
C THR A 39 13.41 -13.62 -8.21
N SER A 40 13.10 -14.90 -7.97
CA SER A 40 13.75 -15.67 -6.91
C SER A 40 13.76 -17.17 -7.26
N PRO A 41 14.85 -17.90 -6.95
CA PRO A 41 14.88 -19.35 -7.10
C PRO A 41 13.93 -20.08 -6.11
N LYS A 42 13.42 -19.37 -5.09
CA LYS A 42 12.45 -19.90 -4.13
C LYS A 42 11.01 -19.76 -4.57
N VAL A 43 10.72 -18.98 -5.62
CA VAL A 43 9.37 -18.93 -6.23
C VAL A 43 9.09 -20.31 -6.83
N PRO A 44 7.99 -21.00 -6.45
CA PRO A 44 7.61 -22.26 -7.07
C PRO A 44 7.29 -22.09 -8.55
N GLU A 45 7.48 -23.12 -9.36
CA GLU A 45 7.26 -23.05 -10.82
C GLU A 45 5.83 -22.62 -11.17
N ALA A 46 4.84 -23.16 -10.46
CA ALA A 46 3.43 -22.83 -10.64
C ALA A 46 3.11 -21.34 -10.39
N PHE A 47 3.99 -20.62 -9.69
CA PHE A 47 3.85 -19.18 -9.40
C PHE A 47 4.66 -18.29 -10.33
N THR A 48 5.29 -18.82 -11.37
CA THR A 48 5.84 -17.99 -12.46
C THR A 48 4.70 -17.27 -13.16
N CYS A 49 4.85 -15.94 -13.38
CA CYS A 49 3.81 -15.03 -13.87
C CYS A 49 2.58 -14.91 -12.95
N PHE A 50 2.76 -15.15 -11.64
CA PHE A 50 1.70 -14.92 -10.67
C PHE A 50 1.67 -13.43 -10.28
N GLU A 51 0.58 -12.77 -10.56
CA GLU A 51 0.40 -11.33 -10.35
C GLU A 51 -0.34 -11.04 -9.06
N ILE A 52 0.24 -10.14 -8.26
CA ILE A 52 -0.29 -9.66 -6.98
C ILE A 52 -0.56 -8.16 -7.11
N ALA A 53 -1.82 -7.75 -7.05
CA ALA A 53 -2.17 -6.34 -7.01
C ALA A 53 -2.19 -5.82 -5.57
N GLN A 54 -1.47 -4.74 -5.30
CA GLN A 54 -1.47 -4.08 -4.00
C GLN A 54 -2.23 -2.76 -4.05
N ILE A 55 -3.18 -2.60 -3.15
CA ILE A 55 -3.88 -1.36 -2.85
C ILE A 55 -3.61 -1.03 -1.38
N SER A 56 -3.30 0.21 -1.08
CA SER A 56 -2.99 0.69 0.27
C SER A 56 -3.55 2.07 0.51
N ASP A 57 -3.83 2.39 1.76
CA ASP A 57 -4.12 3.76 2.18
C ASP A 57 -5.29 4.39 1.38
N LEU A 58 -6.44 3.71 1.34
CA LEU A 58 -7.63 4.19 0.63
C LEU A 58 -8.24 5.44 1.31
N HIS A 59 -8.24 5.46 2.66
CA HIS A 59 -8.71 6.60 3.48
C HIS A 59 -10.06 7.16 3.03
N ASN A 60 -11.05 6.31 2.76
CA ASN A 60 -12.38 6.67 2.30
C ASN A 60 -12.38 7.46 0.96
N THR A 61 -11.30 7.39 0.19
CA THR A 61 -11.22 8.09 -1.10
C THR A 61 -11.95 7.28 -2.15
N GLU A 62 -12.73 7.98 -2.99
CA GLU A 62 -13.42 7.38 -4.14
C GLU A 62 -12.82 7.89 -5.45
N PHE A 63 -12.49 6.98 -6.36
CA PHE A 63 -12.02 7.26 -7.71
C PHE A 63 -13.14 6.97 -8.72
N GLY A 64 -13.92 7.99 -9.03
CA GLY A 64 -15.19 7.85 -9.76
C GLY A 64 -16.31 7.44 -8.79
N GLU A 65 -17.51 7.23 -9.33
CA GLU A 65 -18.66 6.76 -8.54
C GLU A 65 -18.36 5.36 -8.02
N GLU A 66 -18.44 5.16 -6.69
CA GLU A 66 -18.22 3.87 -6.02
C GLU A 66 -16.86 3.20 -6.41
N ASN A 67 -15.81 3.98 -6.52
CA ASN A 67 -14.48 3.54 -6.93
C ASN A 67 -14.38 2.89 -8.32
N SER A 68 -15.31 3.21 -9.24
CA SER A 68 -15.37 2.59 -10.57
C SER A 68 -14.06 2.63 -11.35
N LYS A 69 -13.30 3.74 -11.29
CA LYS A 69 -12.02 3.88 -12.00
C LYS A 69 -10.91 2.99 -11.42
N LEU A 70 -10.88 2.81 -10.09
CA LEU A 70 -9.91 1.94 -9.44
C LEU A 70 -10.24 0.47 -9.72
N LEU A 71 -11.53 0.11 -9.70
CA LEU A 71 -12.00 -1.23 -10.02
C LEU A 71 -11.81 -1.59 -11.50
N GLU A 72 -12.03 -0.63 -12.42
CA GLU A 72 -11.75 -0.81 -13.85
C GLU A 72 -10.27 -1.11 -14.08
N LEU A 73 -9.38 -0.29 -13.51
CA LEU A 73 -7.93 -0.52 -13.62
C LEU A 73 -7.52 -1.87 -13.00
N LEU A 74 -8.12 -2.25 -11.87
CA LEU A 74 -7.85 -3.52 -11.22
C LEU A 74 -8.34 -4.70 -12.07
N SER A 75 -9.50 -4.56 -12.74
CA SER A 75 -10.01 -5.58 -13.67
C SER A 75 -9.15 -5.72 -14.93
N GLU A 76 -8.58 -4.61 -15.44
CA GLU A 76 -7.68 -4.64 -16.61
C GLU A 76 -6.37 -5.38 -16.32
N VAL A 77 -5.90 -5.34 -15.07
CA VAL A 77 -4.70 -6.06 -14.61
C VAL A 77 -4.94 -7.57 -14.52
N GLU A 78 -6.18 -8.02 -14.25
CA GLU A 78 -6.53 -9.44 -14.03
C GLU A 78 -5.63 -10.14 -12.99
N PRO A 79 -5.43 -9.58 -11.78
CA PRO A 79 -4.49 -10.13 -10.82
C PRO A 79 -4.95 -11.50 -10.29
N HIS A 80 -4.01 -12.35 -9.91
CA HIS A 80 -4.29 -13.63 -9.28
C HIS A 80 -4.72 -13.49 -7.82
N MET A 81 -4.29 -12.43 -7.14
CA MET A 81 -4.77 -12.02 -5.82
C MET A 81 -4.59 -10.51 -5.61
N ILE A 82 -5.40 -9.96 -4.70
CA ILE A 82 -5.36 -8.56 -4.27
C ILE A 82 -4.92 -8.53 -2.81
N VAL A 83 -3.98 -7.66 -2.49
CA VAL A 83 -3.52 -7.42 -1.11
C VAL A 83 -3.80 -5.99 -0.71
N LEU A 84 -4.45 -5.83 0.43
CA LEU A 84 -4.79 -4.55 1.03
C LEU A 84 -3.88 -4.32 2.24
N THR A 85 -3.02 -3.32 2.16
CA THR A 85 -1.96 -3.11 3.15
C THR A 85 -2.27 -2.01 4.17
N GLY A 86 -3.54 -1.94 4.60
CA GLY A 86 -4.02 -1.10 5.69
C GLY A 86 -4.49 0.30 5.29
N ASP A 87 -5.00 1.01 6.28
CA ASP A 87 -5.56 2.36 6.17
C ASP A 87 -6.66 2.46 5.08
N LEU A 88 -7.59 1.48 5.07
CA LEU A 88 -8.78 1.53 4.21
C LEU A 88 -9.72 2.66 4.62
N VAL A 89 -9.81 2.96 5.90
CA VAL A 89 -10.65 4.02 6.47
C VAL A 89 -9.79 5.14 7.03
N ASP A 90 -10.33 6.36 7.04
CA ASP A 90 -9.72 7.48 7.78
C ASP A 90 -10.35 7.58 9.18
N SER A 91 -9.57 7.34 10.22
CA SER A 91 -10.04 7.38 11.62
C SER A 91 -10.51 8.76 12.10
N ARG A 92 -10.35 9.81 11.31
CA ARG A 92 -10.81 11.20 11.61
C ARG A 92 -12.15 11.52 10.97
N GLN A 93 -12.48 10.85 9.88
CA GLN A 93 -13.72 10.98 9.12
C GLN A 93 -14.14 9.59 8.66
N THR A 94 -14.53 8.77 9.64
CA THR A 94 -14.81 7.36 9.40
C THR A 94 -16.03 7.17 8.50
N ASP A 95 -15.84 6.41 7.43
CA ASP A 95 -16.91 5.89 6.59
C ASP A 95 -16.53 4.46 6.18
N ILE A 96 -17.09 3.49 6.91
CA ILE A 96 -16.82 2.07 6.69
C ILE A 96 -17.48 1.59 5.40
N GLU A 97 -18.62 2.18 4.99
CA GLU A 97 -19.38 1.73 3.85
C GLU A 97 -18.58 1.88 2.56
N ILE A 98 -17.85 2.98 2.38
CA ILE A 98 -16.96 3.17 1.21
C ILE A 98 -15.92 2.05 1.09
N ALA A 99 -15.32 1.65 2.22
CA ALA A 99 -14.35 0.56 2.25
C ALA A 99 -14.99 -0.79 1.91
N LEU A 100 -16.17 -1.09 2.49
CA LEU A 100 -16.89 -2.35 2.27
C LEU A 100 -17.43 -2.45 0.85
N ASP A 101 -18.00 -1.37 0.29
CA ASP A 101 -18.47 -1.31 -1.10
C ASP A 101 -17.33 -1.55 -2.09
N PHE A 102 -16.20 -0.89 -1.89
CA PHE A 102 -15.02 -1.10 -2.73
C PHE A 102 -14.55 -2.55 -2.67
N VAL A 103 -14.37 -3.11 -1.47
CA VAL A 103 -13.84 -4.45 -1.30
C VAL A 103 -14.83 -5.51 -1.76
N GLY A 104 -16.15 -5.31 -1.55
CA GLY A 104 -17.22 -6.19 -2.04
C GLY A 104 -17.24 -6.34 -3.56
N LYS A 105 -16.76 -5.31 -4.29
CA LYS A 105 -16.57 -5.37 -5.75
C LYS A 105 -15.20 -5.95 -6.11
N ALA A 106 -14.15 -5.60 -5.39
CA ALA A 106 -12.79 -6.09 -5.64
C ALA A 106 -12.69 -7.62 -5.50
N ILE A 107 -13.40 -8.22 -4.54
CA ILE A 107 -13.42 -9.69 -4.34
C ILE A 107 -14.02 -10.45 -5.52
N GLN A 108 -14.81 -9.80 -6.38
CA GLN A 108 -15.32 -10.40 -7.60
C GLN A 108 -14.28 -10.48 -8.72
N ILE A 109 -13.18 -9.73 -8.59
CA ILE A 109 -12.05 -9.73 -9.54
C ILE A 109 -11.05 -10.81 -9.16
N ALA A 110 -10.61 -10.85 -7.89
CA ALA A 110 -9.67 -11.84 -7.38
C ALA A 110 -9.80 -12.00 -5.85
N PRO A 111 -9.29 -13.09 -5.26
CA PRO A 111 -9.21 -13.24 -3.80
C PRO A 111 -8.52 -12.06 -3.13
N VAL A 112 -9.12 -11.53 -2.05
CA VAL A 112 -8.63 -10.35 -1.32
C VAL A 112 -8.10 -10.74 0.04
N TYR A 113 -6.90 -10.26 0.35
CA TYR A 113 -6.22 -10.42 1.64
C TYR A 113 -5.94 -9.05 2.25
N TYR A 114 -6.20 -8.91 3.53
CA TYR A 114 -6.12 -7.61 4.21
C TYR A 114 -5.32 -7.68 5.50
N VAL A 115 -4.54 -6.64 5.77
CA VAL A 115 -3.96 -6.31 7.08
C VAL A 115 -4.36 -4.91 7.48
N SER A 116 -4.48 -4.68 8.80
CA SER A 116 -4.83 -3.37 9.34
C SER A 116 -3.64 -2.40 9.28
N GLY A 117 -3.97 -1.11 9.14
CA GLY A 117 -3.02 -0.01 9.31
C GLY A 117 -3.20 0.74 10.63
N ASN A 118 -2.55 1.87 10.74
CA ASN A 118 -2.59 2.66 11.97
C ASN A 118 -3.88 3.50 12.12
N HIS A 119 -4.64 3.72 11.07
CA HIS A 119 -5.95 4.34 11.16
C HIS A 119 -6.96 3.36 11.74
N GLU A 120 -6.96 2.11 11.32
CA GLU A 120 -7.78 1.06 11.91
C GLU A 120 -7.50 0.88 13.41
N ALA A 121 -6.23 0.96 13.82
CA ALA A 121 -5.86 0.87 15.25
C ALA A 121 -6.38 2.04 16.13
N ARG A 122 -6.88 3.10 15.51
CA ARG A 122 -7.50 4.25 16.18
C ARG A 122 -9.02 4.29 16.02
N LEU A 123 -9.55 3.36 15.23
CA LEU A 123 -10.96 3.32 14.88
C LEU A 123 -11.75 2.57 15.97
N PRO A 124 -12.69 3.24 16.70
CA PRO A 124 -13.54 2.56 17.68
C PRO A 124 -14.39 1.46 17.05
N GLU A 125 -14.79 1.63 15.78
CA GLU A 125 -15.63 0.74 14.99
C GLU A 125 -14.81 -0.35 14.26
N TYR A 126 -13.55 -0.59 14.62
CA TYR A 126 -12.69 -1.53 13.89
C TYR A 126 -13.26 -2.96 13.81
N GLU A 127 -13.87 -3.45 14.90
CA GLU A 127 -14.50 -4.78 14.90
C GLU A 127 -15.71 -4.86 13.95
N GLU A 128 -16.37 -3.74 13.69
CA GLU A 128 -17.46 -3.65 12.69
C GLU A 128 -16.88 -3.73 11.27
N LEU A 129 -15.86 -2.94 10.97
CA LEU A 129 -15.13 -3.02 9.70
C LEU A 129 -14.61 -4.44 9.43
N LYS A 130 -13.93 -5.03 10.40
CA LYS A 130 -13.38 -6.39 10.29
C LYS A 130 -14.45 -7.45 10.01
N ARG A 131 -15.59 -7.36 10.73
CA ARG A 131 -16.72 -8.24 10.49
C ARG A 131 -17.27 -8.07 9.08
N GLY A 132 -17.50 -6.82 8.62
CA GLY A 132 -17.97 -6.54 7.28
C GLY A 132 -17.02 -7.06 6.19
N LEU A 133 -15.70 -6.84 6.35
CA LEU A 133 -14.68 -7.40 5.45
C LEU A 133 -14.76 -8.94 5.37
N THR A 134 -14.94 -9.60 6.51
CA THR A 134 -15.05 -11.06 6.56
C THR A 134 -16.35 -11.55 5.92
N GLU A 135 -17.47 -10.87 6.15
CA GLU A 135 -18.77 -11.21 5.58
C GLU A 135 -18.81 -11.08 4.05
N VAL A 136 -18.10 -10.11 3.47
CA VAL A 136 -17.98 -10.01 2.02
C VAL A 136 -16.93 -10.98 1.42
N GLY A 137 -16.20 -11.73 2.24
CA GLY A 137 -15.30 -12.79 1.82
C GLY A 137 -13.80 -12.46 1.81
N VAL A 138 -13.39 -11.34 2.43
CA VAL A 138 -11.98 -11.00 2.59
C VAL A 138 -11.30 -11.90 3.62
N THR A 139 -10.09 -12.35 3.32
CA THR A 139 -9.23 -12.99 4.32
C THR A 139 -8.49 -11.93 5.12
N VAL A 140 -8.94 -11.69 6.35
CA VAL A 140 -8.29 -10.75 7.28
C VAL A 140 -7.14 -11.45 7.98
N LEU A 141 -5.92 -10.93 7.80
CA LEU A 141 -4.68 -11.53 8.35
C LEU A 141 -4.17 -10.70 9.54
N GLU A 142 -4.68 -11.00 10.72
CA GLU A 142 -4.24 -10.37 11.98
C GLU A 142 -3.30 -11.30 12.75
N ASN A 143 -2.01 -11.19 12.52
CA ASN A 143 -0.99 -12.12 13.00
C ASN A 143 -1.35 -13.55 12.60
N GLN A 144 -1.66 -13.74 11.33
CA GLN A 144 -2.07 -15.01 10.75
C GLN A 144 -1.33 -15.28 9.45
N LYS A 145 -1.28 -16.54 9.05
CA LYS A 145 -0.79 -16.96 7.75
C LYS A 145 -1.73 -17.91 7.05
N VAL A 146 -1.68 -17.89 5.72
CA VAL A 146 -2.40 -18.82 4.85
C VAL A 146 -1.45 -19.35 3.78
N GLN A 147 -1.75 -20.54 3.28
CA GLN A 147 -1.07 -21.11 2.12
C GLN A 147 -1.87 -20.76 0.86
N ILE A 148 -1.23 -20.12 -0.09
CA ILE A 148 -1.78 -19.91 -1.43
C ILE A 148 -1.29 -21.06 -2.29
N THR A 149 -2.20 -21.88 -2.78
CA THR A 149 -1.87 -23.09 -3.54
C THR A 149 -2.27 -22.94 -5.00
N LYS A 150 -1.37 -23.29 -5.91
CA LYS A 150 -1.60 -23.34 -7.34
C LYS A 150 -0.88 -24.57 -7.91
N ASP A 151 -1.59 -25.40 -8.67
CA ASP A 151 -1.04 -26.58 -9.35
C ASP A 151 -0.22 -27.53 -8.44
N GLY A 152 -0.63 -27.65 -7.16
CA GLY A 152 0.01 -28.52 -6.16
C GLY A 152 1.24 -27.93 -5.48
N GLU A 153 1.70 -26.73 -5.86
CA GLU A 153 2.74 -25.98 -5.16
C GLU A 153 2.12 -24.86 -4.32
N SER A 154 2.86 -24.29 -3.37
CA SER A 154 2.34 -23.24 -2.50
C SER A 154 3.37 -22.18 -2.14
N ILE A 155 2.88 -20.96 -1.91
CA ILE A 155 3.60 -19.87 -1.25
C ILE A 155 2.91 -19.55 0.08
N THR A 156 3.66 -19.04 1.06
CA THR A 156 3.10 -18.64 2.35
C THR A 156 2.81 -17.15 2.36
N LEU A 157 1.55 -16.77 2.52
CA LEU A 157 1.14 -15.39 2.74
C LEU A 157 0.93 -15.16 4.24
N MET A 158 1.68 -14.23 4.82
CA MET A 158 1.60 -13.82 6.22
C MET A 158 1.05 -12.41 6.31
N GLY A 159 0.27 -12.12 7.34
CA GLY A 159 -0.15 -10.75 7.65
C GLY A 159 0.02 -10.47 9.13
N ILE A 160 0.61 -9.32 9.44
CA ILE A 160 0.73 -8.82 10.81
C ILE A 160 -0.13 -7.59 11.02
N GLN A 161 -0.78 -7.54 12.18
CA GLN A 161 -1.55 -6.39 12.62
C GLN A 161 -0.62 -5.19 12.85
N ASP A 162 -1.09 -3.97 12.60
CA ASP A 162 -0.31 -2.77 12.91
C ASP A 162 0.07 -2.77 14.40
N PRO A 163 1.35 -2.52 14.75
CA PRO A 163 1.81 -2.58 16.13
C PRO A 163 1.06 -1.61 17.06
N ARG A 164 0.41 -0.59 16.52
CA ARG A 164 -0.39 0.37 17.28
C ARG A 164 -1.59 -0.25 18.01
N PHE A 165 -2.06 -1.42 17.61
CA PHE A 165 -3.07 -2.19 18.35
C PHE A 165 -2.57 -2.69 19.72
N ARG A 166 -1.25 -2.68 19.95
CA ARG A 166 -0.66 -3.10 21.21
C ARG A 166 -0.32 -1.91 22.09
N THR A 167 -0.65 -1.99 23.37
CA THR A 167 -0.33 -0.94 24.35
C THR A 167 1.18 -0.66 24.43
N ALA A 168 2.02 -1.68 24.25
CA ALA A 168 3.49 -1.54 24.21
C ALA A 168 3.98 -0.58 23.11
N TYR A 169 3.23 -0.37 22.03
CA TYR A 169 3.54 0.61 21.00
C TYR A 169 3.71 2.02 21.55
N LEU A 170 2.95 2.39 22.59
CA LEU A 170 3.03 3.71 23.24
C LEU A 170 4.39 3.96 23.92
N PHE A 171 5.15 2.90 24.14
CA PHE A 171 6.51 2.94 24.72
C PHE A 171 7.61 2.80 23.66
N GLY A 172 7.27 2.90 22.38
CA GLY A 172 8.23 2.87 21.28
C GLY A 172 8.66 1.45 20.84
N ASP A 173 7.88 0.42 21.14
CA ASP A 173 8.25 -0.98 20.95
C ASP A 173 7.69 -1.61 19.66
N ALA A 174 7.54 -0.83 18.60
CA ALA A 174 6.98 -1.31 17.32
C ALA A 174 7.81 -2.45 16.69
N GLU A 175 9.14 -2.37 16.78
CA GLU A 175 10.04 -3.37 16.23
C GLU A 175 9.90 -4.72 16.94
N SER A 176 9.89 -4.73 18.27
CA SER A 176 9.76 -5.94 19.08
C SER A 176 8.39 -6.61 18.86
N ILE A 177 7.31 -5.82 18.85
CA ILE A 177 5.95 -6.30 18.57
C ILE A 177 5.91 -7.00 17.22
N SER A 178 6.44 -6.35 16.16
CA SER A 178 6.40 -6.89 14.80
C SER A 178 7.30 -8.10 14.64
N ARG A 179 8.50 -8.08 15.25
CA ARG A 179 9.43 -9.22 15.27
C ARG A 179 8.81 -10.44 15.93
N GLN A 180 8.16 -10.25 17.08
CA GLN A 180 7.48 -11.33 17.78
C GLN A 180 6.35 -11.91 16.91
N ALA A 181 5.48 -11.06 16.34
CA ALA A 181 4.37 -11.50 15.50
C ALA A 181 4.85 -12.32 14.29
N ILE A 182 5.92 -11.87 13.60
CA ILE A 182 6.48 -12.60 12.47
C ILE A 182 7.09 -13.92 12.93
N SER A 183 7.86 -13.93 14.01
CA SER A 183 8.53 -15.15 14.52
C SER A 183 7.53 -16.21 14.95
N GLU A 184 6.38 -15.83 15.49
CA GLU A 184 5.30 -16.75 15.86
C GLU A 184 4.61 -17.39 14.64
N LEU A 185 4.62 -16.70 13.48
CA LEU A 185 4.01 -17.17 12.24
C LEU A 185 4.95 -18.07 11.41
N GLN A 186 6.26 -17.88 11.53
CA GLN A 186 7.24 -18.57 10.70
C GLN A 186 7.41 -20.03 11.10
N ASN A 187 7.58 -20.90 10.09
CA ASN A 187 8.02 -22.28 10.24
C ASN A 187 9.23 -22.53 9.33
N GLU A 188 10.08 -23.47 9.68
CA GLU A 188 11.24 -23.87 8.85
C GLU A 188 10.84 -24.39 7.45
N SER A 189 9.62 -24.92 7.33
CA SER A 189 9.06 -25.42 6.07
C SER A 189 8.43 -24.36 5.17
N ASP A 190 8.35 -23.08 5.61
CA ASP A 190 7.79 -22.02 4.79
C ASP A 190 8.73 -21.74 3.60
N GLY A 191 8.27 -22.02 2.38
CA GLY A 191 9.02 -21.84 1.14
C GLY A 191 9.24 -20.37 0.76
N PHE A 192 8.60 -19.91 -0.30
CA PHE A 192 8.56 -18.49 -0.64
C PHE A 192 7.52 -17.78 0.24
N THR A 193 7.98 -16.82 1.04
CA THR A 193 7.17 -16.10 2.02
C THR A 193 6.88 -14.68 1.55
N VAL A 194 5.60 -14.30 1.60
CA VAL A 194 5.10 -12.94 1.35
C VAL A 194 4.52 -12.41 2.65
N LEU A 195 4.93 -11.22 3.08
CA LEU A 195 4.42 -10.54 4.27
C LEU A 195 3.61 -9.31 3.88
N LEU A 196 2.41 -9.20 4.42
CA LEU A 196 1.65 -7.96 4.44
C LEU A 196 1.89 -7.26 5.78
N SER A 197 2.40 -6.04 5.72
CA SER A 197 2.59 -5.18 6.89
C SER A 197 2.47 -3.73 6.47
N HIS A 198 1.71 -2.95 7.22
CA HIS A 198 1.45 -1.57 6.88
C HIS A 198 2.71 -0.68 6.93
N ARG A 199 3.69 -0.99 7.81
CA ARG A 199 4.80 -0.13 8.23
C ARG A 199 6.11 -0.35 7.48
N PRO A 200 6.51 0.50 6.51
CA PRO A 200 7.77 0.34 5.78
C PRO A 200 9.01 0.67 6.62
N GLU A 201 8.90 1.51 7.65
CA GLU A 201 10.02 1.85 8.54
C GLU A 201 10.56 0.66 9.33
N LEU A 202 9.79 -0.44 9.41
CA LEU A 202 10.19 -1.68 10.06
C LEU A 202 10.96 -2.63 9.14
N PHE A 203 11.46 -2.15 8.00
CA PHE A 203 12.11 -3.02 6.99
C PHE A 203 13.28 -3.84 7.55
N ASP A 204 14.07 -3.28 8.45
CA ASP A 204 15.17 -4.00 9.08
C ASP A 204 14.68 -5.23 9.89
N VAL A 205 13.51 -5.13 10.54
CA VAL A 205 12.87 -6.27 11.21
C VAL A 205 12.49 -7.36 10.21
N TYR A 206 11.94 -6.98 9.05
CA TYR A 206 11.54 -7.95 8.02
C TYR A 206 12.75 -8.67 7.41
N VAL A 207 13.86 -7.94 7.22
CA VAL A 207 15.14 -8.50 6.77
C VAL A 207 15.67 -9.52 7.77
N ASP A 208 15.76 -9.14 9.05
CA ASP A 208 16.27 -9.99 10.13
C ASP A 208 15.45 -11.29 10.30
N THR A 209 14.15 -11.24 9.98
CA THR A 209 13.28 -12.43 10.01
C THR A 209 13.34 -13.26 8.74
N GLY A 210 14.05 -12.81 7.70
CA GLY A 210 14.29 -13.58 6.47
C GLY A 210 13.10 -13.69 5.51
N ILE A 211 12.09 -12.85 5.64
CA ILE A 211 10.96 -12.73 4.70
C ILE A 211 11.48 -12.43 3.28
N LYS A 212 10.83 -12.98 2.25
CA LYS A 212 11.31 -12.83 0.86
C LYS A 212 10.71 -11.63 0.17
N LEU A 213 9.42 -11.38 0.35
CA LEU A 213 8.69 -10.27 -0.24
C LEU A 213 7.81 -9.62 0.81
N VAL A 214 7.84 -8.30 0.92
CA VAL A 214 7.01 -7.52 1.83
C VAL A 214 6.22 -6.50 1.02
N PHE A 215 4.93 -6.36 1.33
CA PHE A 215 4.09 -5.27 0.86
C PHE A 215 3.77 -4.33 2.01
N SER A 216 4.04 -3.04 1.81
CA SER A 216 3.78 -1.98 2.81
C SER A 216 3.15 -0.74 2.18
N GLY A 217 2.47 0.05 3.02
CA GLY A 217 1.88 1.34 2.69
C GLY A 217 2.42 2.47 3.56
N HIS A 218 1.52 3.20 4.24
CA HIS A 218 1.78 4.16 5.32
C HIS A 218 2.55 5.43 4.94
N ALA A 219 3.52 5.34 4.04
CA ALA A 219 4.42 6.45 3.72
C ALA A 219 3.81 7.49 2.78
N HIS A 220 2.68 7.18 2.13
CA HIS A 220 1.99 8.04 1.16
C HIS A 220 2.92 8.66 0.11
N GLY A 221 3.95 7.94 -0.33
CA GLY A 221 4.96 8.44 -1.25
C GLY A 221 5.76 9.64 -0.73
N GLY A 222 5.69 9.92 0.58
CA GLY A 222 6.26 11.12 1.21
C GLY A 222 5.47 12.38 0.90
N GLN A 223 4.18 12.28 0.61
CA GLN A 223 3.16 13.30 0.37
C GLN A 223 3.48 14.25 -0.80
N PHE A 224 4.59 14.97 -0.74
CA PHE A 224 5.14 15.82 -1.79
C PHE A 224 6.47 15.24 -2.25
N ARG A 225 6.64 15.08 -3.56
CA ARG A 225 7.87 14.50 -4.12
C ARG A 225 8.64 15.52 -4.91
N LEU A 226 9.91 15.69 -4.59
CA LEU A 226 10.83 16.52 -5.37
C LEU A 226 11.65 15.66 -6.32
N PRO A 227 11.91 16.15 -7.56
CA PRO A 227 12.83 15.49 -8.48
C PRO A 227 14.18 15.24 -7.80
N PHE A 228 14.73 14.05 -7.95
CA PHE A 228 16.04 13.61 -7.41
C PHE A 228 16.13 13.44 -5.89
N ILE A 229 15.16 13.93 -5.11
CA ILE A 229 15.16 13.84 -3.64
C ILE A 229 14.20 12.72 -3.18
N GLY A 230 13.05 12.58 -3.85
CA GLY A 230 11.99 11.67 -3.42
C GLY A 230 10.94 12.37 -2.55
N GLY A 231 10.33 11.63 -1.64
CA GLY A 231 9.31 12.13 -0.72
C GLY A 231 9.84 13.09 0.32
N LEU A 232 9.04 14.08 0.70
CA LEU A 232 9.47 15.09 1.67
C LEU A 232 9.17 14.72 3.10
N VAL A 233 8.02 14.07 3.38
CA VAL A 233 7.62 13.73 4.74
C VAL A 233 6.78 12.46 4.77
N ALA A 234 7.12 11.53 5.65
CA ALA A 234 6.29 10.35 5.90
C ALA A 234 6.09 10.15 7.41
N PRO A 235 4.95 9.55 7.80
CA PRO A 235 4.72 9.22 9.20
C PRO A 235 5.84 8.32 9.73
N ASN A 236 6.20 8.49 10.98
CA ASN A 236 7.23 7.72 11.71
C ASN A 236 8.66 7.80 11.11
N GLN A 237 8.86 8.45 9.94
CA GLN A 237 10.16 8.63 9.31
C GLN A 237 10.59 10.12 9.26
N GLY A 238 9.67 11.07 9.51
CA GLY A 238 9.96 12.50 9.49
C GLY A 238 10.23 13.06 8.10
N PHE A 239 11.22 13.97 8.01
CA PHE A 239 11.61 14.62 6.76
C PHE A 239 12.62 13.77 5.98
N ILE A 240 12.45 13.72 4.64
CA ILE A 240 13.25 12.94 3.70
C ILE A 240 13.25 11.45 4.13
N PRO A 241 12.07 10.80 4.10
CA PRO A 241 11.92 9.42 4.56
C PRO A 241 12.76 8.46 3.73
N LYS A 242 13.34 7.46 4.39
CA LYS A 242 14.14 6.42 3.75
C LYS A 242 13.28 5.50 2.87
N TYR A 243 12.08 5.18 3.33
CA TYR A 243 11.16 4.25 2.68
C TYR A 243 9.87 4.97 2.32
N ASP A 244 9.90 5.76 1.26
CA ASP A 244 8.78 6.60 0.84
C ASP A 244 7.86 5.94 -0.18
N ALA A 245 8.40 5.31 -1.21
CA ALA A 245 7.69 4.57 -2.24
C ALA A 245 8.64 3.77 -3.12
N GLY A 246 8.16 2.67 -3.68
CA GLY A 246 8.90 1.88 -4.64
C GLY A 246 9.50 0.60 -4.06
N ARG A 247 10.53 0.08 -4.72
CA ARG A 247 11.20 -1.16 -4.36
C ARG A 247 12.44 -0.91 -3.53
N PHE A 248 12.58 -1.65 -2.43
CA PHE A 248 13.75 -1.64 -1.56
C PHE A 248 14.25 -3.07 -1.37
N ASP A 249 15.52 -3.28 -1.66
CA ASP A 249 16.18 -4.58 -1.54
C ASP A 249 17.25 -4.53 -0.45
N LYS A 250 17.25 -5.49 0.45
CA LYS A 250 18.30 -5.70 1.44
C LYS A 250 18.45 -7.19 1.70
N GLU A 251 19.68 -7.73 1.56
CA GLU A 251 19.98 -9.16 1.68
C GLU A 251 19.09 -10.01 0.75
N ASN A 252 18.24 -10.86 1.32
CA ASN A 252 17.32 -11.74 0.58
C ASN A 252 15.86 -11.28 0.68
N THR A 253 15.63 -10.03 1.10
CA THR A 253 14.30 -9.46 1.32
C THR A 253 14.07 -8.29 0.35
N THR A 254 12.98 -8.35 -0.38
CA THR A 254 12.46 -7.21 -1.16
C THR A 254 11.24 -6.66 -0.46
N MET A 255 11.17 -5.34 -0.30
CA MET A 255 9.97 -4.63 0.17
C MET A 255 9.45 -3.71 -0.93
N ILE A 256 8.17 -3.79 -1.19
CA ILE A 256 7.43 -2.86 -2.06
C ILE A 256 6.63 -1.92 -1.17
N VAL A 257 6.87 -0.62 -1.32
CA VAL A 257 6.14 0.43 -0.60
C VAL A 257 5.24 1.16 -1.57
N SER A 258 3.93 1.03 -1.38
CA SER A 258 2.93 1.75 -2.16
C SER A 258 2.89 3.23 -1.75
N ARG A 259 2.61 4.10 -2.73
CA ARG A 259 2.27 5.52 -2.46
C ARG A 259 0.88 5.67 -1.86
N GLY A 260 0.11 4.60 -1.81
CA GLY A 260 -1.29 4.63 -1.45
C GLY A 260 -2.18 5.28 -2.51
N VAL A 261 -3.46 4.99 -2.47
CA VAL A 261 -4.42 5.58 -3.40
C VAL A 261 -5.10 6.82 -2.82
N GLY A 262 -5.44 6.84 -1.53
CA GLY A 262 -6.11 7.97 -0.87
C GLY A 262 -5.16 8.99 -0.27
N ASN A 263 -5.73 10.03 0.30
CA ASN A 263 -5.03 11.09 1.03
C ASN A 263 -5.30 10.97 2.53
N SER A 264 -4.26 11.19 3.34
CA SER A 264 -4.39 11.23 4.79
C SER A 264 -4.61 12.66 5.30
N ILE A 265 -3.66 13.22 6.08
CA ILE A 265 -3.80 14.52 6.74
C ILE A 265 -3.85 15.68 5.73
N ILE A 266 -3.03 15.61 4.69
CA ILE A 266 -2.94 16.65 3.66
C ILE A 266 -3.70 16.18 2.43
N PRO A 267 -4.81 16.81 2.05
CA PRO A 267 -5.65 16.37 0.92
C PRO A 267 -5.06 16.80 -0.44
N LEU A 268 -3.76 16.80 -0.56
CA LEU A 268 -3.03 17.22 -1.74
C LEU A 268 -1.75 16.45 -1.92
N ARG A 269 -1.53 15.93 -3.13
CA ARG A 269 -0.30 15.29 -3.57
C ARG A 269 0.37 16.17 -4.64
N ILE A 270 1.68 16.28 -4.63
CA ILE A 270 2.46 16.98 -5.66
C ILE A 270 3.54 16.06 -6.19
N ASN A 271 3.50 15.80 -7.50
CA ASN A 271 4.39 14.87 -8.20
C ASN A 271 4.37 13.46 -7.55
N ASN A 272 3.20 13.08 -7.05
CA ASN A 272 2.99 11.88 -6.24
C ASN A 272 1.58 11.31 -6.49
N PRO A 273 1.25 10.90 -7.72
CA PRO A 273 -0.09 10.40 -8.04
C PRO A 273 -0.46 9.18 -7.18
N PRO A 274 -1.78 8.96 -6.94
CA PRO A 274 -2.29 7.71 -6.39
C PRO A 274 -1.76 6.51 -7.18
N GLU A 275 -1.52 5.37 -6.51
CA GLU A 275 -0.82 4.25 -7.13
C GLU A 275 -1.51 2.91 -6.88
N LEU A 276 -1.78 2.17 -7.96
CA LEU A 276 -2.02 0.74 -7.95
C LEU A 276 -0.68 0.05 -8.26
N VAL A 277 -0.21 -0.82 -7.38
CA VAL A 277 1.02 -1.58 -7.60
C VAL A 277 0.67 -3.00 -8.04
N VAL A 278 1.40 -3.51 -9.02
CA VAL A 278 1.34 -4.92 -9.45
C VAL A 278 2.72 -5.55 -9.34
N VAL A 279 2.77 -6.71 -8.74
CA VAL A 279 4.00 -7.50 -8.60
C VAL A 279 3.81 -8.84 -9.28
N GLU A 280 4.60 -9.08 -10.34
CA GLU A 280 4.74 -10.38 -10.98
C GLU A 280 5.83 -11.20 -10.28
N LEU A 281 5.50 -12.43 -9.87
CA LEU A 281 6.49 -13.38 -9.37
C LEU A 281 7.11 -14.14 -10.54
N LYS A 282 8.43 -14.34 -10.46
CA LYS A 282 9.18 -15.08 -11.48
C LYS A 282 10.19 -16.01 -10.84
N ARG A 283 10.17 -17.27 -11.24
CA ARG A 283 11.24 -18.21 -10.90
C ARG A 283 12.50 -17.86 -11.68
N GLN A 284 13.65 -17.91 -10.98
CA GLN A 284 14.97 -17.70 -11.59
C GLN A 284 15.47 -18.99 -12.23
#